data_11c1c39941fc39f7a998d73ad94b511a
#
_entry.id   11c1c39941fc39f7a998d73ad94b511a
#
_cell.length_a   1.000
_cell.length_b   1.000
_cell.length_c   1.000
_cell.angle_alpha   90.00
_cell.angle_beta   90.00
_cell.angle_gamma   90.00
#
_symmetry.space_group_name_H-M   'P 1'
#
loop_
_entity.id
_entity.type
_entity.pdbx_description
1 polymer ?
#
loop_
_entity_poly.entity_id
_entity_poly.type
_entity_poly.pdbx_seq_one_letter_code
_entity_poly.pdbx_strand_id
1 'polypeptide(L)'
;MSKHIDVLLLLALPASGKSEARHYLASLSPEQCQEQFGIGHTVQLDDFPYVHIMRRVTDELTERGHTGMFFLSPALPFRNPVDWLTLIELLNEDYEDLVSGNKPAPESAALWLFDRIDAARVRAGGEAIIGTLDEALRKEIAGPIEKEAQKLLADKIAEVPDSLEGKTVVIEFARGGADGSPLPLVHPFGYKASLAQLSEKILAKSNILYIWVEPEESRRKNAARTDPNDPGSILHHGVPLAVMYGDYGVCDMAYQLEQSGKPDTVQVDKAGNTYYLPLGRFDNRVDRTSFIREDEDKWSAEDVDALQKGMREAFDQLAHGQGD
;
A
#
# COMPACT_ATOMS: atom_id res chain seq x y z
N MET A 1 6.06 18.43 21.83
CA MET A 1 5.39 17.12 21.61
C MET A 1 4.86 17.14 20.20
N SER A 2 5.22 16.15 19.39
CA SER A 2 4.64 16.02 18.05
C SER A 2 3.13 15.80 18.16
N LYS A 3 2.36 16.41 17.23
CA LYS A 3 0.92 16.25 17.16
C LYS A 3 0.62 14.77 16.80
N HIS A 4 -0.40 14.18 17.42
CA HIS A 4 -0.80 12.81 17.12
C HIS A 4 -1.24 12.67 15.65
N ILE A 5 -0.79 11.57 15.02
CA ILE A 5 -1.12 11.23 13.64
C ILE A 5 -2.21 10.15 13.66
N ASP A 6 -3.42 10.50 13.23
CA ASP A 6 -4.55 9.56 13.14
C ASP A 6 -4.38 8.58 11.98
N VAL A 7 -3.98 9.08 10.78
CA VAL A 7 -3.76 8.27 9.57
C VAL A 7 -2.40 8.60 8.97
N LEU A 8 -1.59 7.57 8.76
CA LEU A 8 -0.29 7.65 8.10
C LEU A 8 -0.33 6.85 6.79
N LEU A 9 -0.24 7.55 5.67
CA LEU A 9 -0.05 6.91 4.36
C LEU A 9 1.44 6.59 4.20
N LEU A 10 1.78 5.30 4.25
CA LEU A 10 3.16 4.82 4.05
C LEU A 10 3.37 4.47 2.59
N LEU A 11 3.95 5.40 1.84
CA LEU A 11 4.04 5.36 0.40
C LEU A 11 5.48 5.20 -0.08
N ALA A 12 5.69 4.39 -1.11
CA ALA A 12 6.98 4.23 -1.78
C ALA A 12 6.84 3.35 -3.03
N LEU A 13 7.86 3.33 -3.87
CA LEU A 13 8.03 2.28 -4.87
C LEU A 13 8.24 0.92 -4.20
N PRO A 14 8.04 -0.22 -4.90
CA PRO A 14 8.36 -1.54 -4.35
C PRO A 14 9.82 -1.63 -3.88
N ALA A 15 10.09 -2.48 -2.91
CA ALA A 15 11.42 -2.73 -2.35
C ALA A 15 12.17 -1.48 -1.82
N SER A 16 11.46 -0.40 -1.51
CA SER A 16 12.05 0.87 -1.06
C SER A 16 12.39 0.94 0.43
N GLY A 17 12.06 -0.10 1.21
CA GLY A 17 12.31 -0.11 2.65
C GLY A 17 11.08 0.18 3.51
N LYS A 18 9.84 0.11 2.97
CA LYS A 18 8.60 0.33 3.76
C LYS A 18 8.46 -0.67 4.91
N SER A 19 8.60 -1.96 4.61
CA SER A 19 8.50 -3.03 5.63
C SER A 19 9.57 -2.89 6.71
N GLU A 20 10.79 -2.52 6.31
CA GLU A 20 11.90 -2.27 7.21
C GLU A 20 11.65 -1.04 8.10
N ALA A 21 11.16 0.08 7.52
CA ALA A 21 10.79 1.27 8.29
C ALA A 21 9.68 0.95 9.32
N ARG A 22 8.68 0.16 8.92
CA ARG A 22 7.62 -0.31 9.80
C ARG A 22 8.14 -1.22 10.92
N HIS A 23 9.05 -2.15 10.59
CA HIS A 23 9.69 -3.01 11.59
C HIS A 23 10.49 -2.18 12.60
N TYR A 24 11.27 -1.20 12.14
CA TYR A 24 11.96 -0.27 13.03
C TYR A 24 11.00 0.48 13.96
N LEU A 25 9.91 1.04 13.44
CA LEU A 25 8.91 1.70 14.28
C LEU A 25 8.28 0.75 15.31
N ALA A 26 8.08 -0.52 14.94
CA ALA A 26 7.53 -1.55 15.82
C ALA A 26 8.55 -2.01 16.89
N SER A 27 9.86 -1.84 16.69
CA SER A 27 10.91 -2.14 17.70
C SER A 27 11.02 -1.07 18.79
N LEU A 28 10.44 0.12 18.57
CA LEU A 28 10.41 1.19 19.56
C LEU A 28 9.28 0.98 20.57
N SER A 29 9.44 1.51 21.80
CA SER A 29 8.32 1.52 22.73
C SER A 29 7.20 2.46 22.23
N PRO A 30 5.92 2.22 22.62
CA PRO A 30 4.82 3.12 22.28
C PRO A 30 5.07 4.58 22.68
N GLU A 31 5.72 4.81 23.83
CA GLU A 31 6.08 6.13 24.31
C GLU A 31 7.12 6.78 23.41
N GLN A 32 8.14 6.04 22.98
CA GLN A 32 9.16 6.53 22.05
C GLN A 32 8.54 6.90 20.68
N CYS A 33 7.66 6.06 20.14
CA CYS A 33 6.96 6.35 18.88
C CYS A 33 6.09 7.63 19.00
N GLN A 34 5.35 7.76 20.10
CA GLN A 34 4.48 8.93 20.32
C GLN A 34 5.30 10.22 20.52
N GLU A 35 6.37 10.17 21.30
CA GLU A 35 7.21 11.35 21.59
C GLU A 35 8.01 11.82 20.37
N GLN A 36 8.60 10.85 19.63
CA GLN A 36 9.49 11.18 18.52
C GLN A 36 8.74 11.45 17.22
N PHE A 37 7.64 10.73 16.95
CA PHE A 37 6.99 10.70 15.65
C PHE A 37 5.49 11.05 15.68
N GLY A 38 4.89 11.18 16.86
CA GLY A 38 3.44 11.38 16.98
C GLY A 38 2.62 10.14 16.62
N ILE A 39 3.26 8.96 16.50
CA ILE A 39 2.62 7.69 16.13
C ILE A 39 2.18 6.96 17.39
N GLY A 40 0.89 6.63 17.48
CA GLY A 40 0.34 5.72 18.47
C GLY A 40 0.54 4.25 18.11
N HIS A 41 -0.09 3.35 18.84
CA HIS A 41 -0.15 1.94 18.47
C HIS A 41 -0.75 1.81 17.05
N THR A 42 -0.07 1.12 16.14
CA THR A 42 -0.46 1.07 14.74
C THR A 42 -1.50 -0.01 14.47
N VAL A 43 -2.44 0.32 13.57
CA VAL A 43 -3.36 -0.59 12.90
C VAL A 43 -3.05 -0.53 11.41
N GLN A 44 -2.99 -1.67 10.72
CA GLN A 44 -2.42 -1.72 9.39
C GLN A 44 -3.44 -2.09 8.32
N LEU A 45 -3.42 -1.34 7.21
CA LEU A 45 -4.14 -1.63 5.98
C LEU A 45 -3.14 -1.68 4.81
N ASP A 46 -3.19 -2.74 4.01
CA ASP A 46 -2.27 -2.98 2.89
C ASP A 46 -3.06 -3.48 1.67
N ASP A 47 -2.74 -2.98 0.49
CA ASP A 47 -3.38 -3.40 -0.75
C ASP A 47 -2.77 -4.67 -1.37
N PHE A 48 -1.57 -5.07 -0.94
CA PHE A 48 -0.88 -6.23 -1.50
C PHE A 48 -1.67 -7.55 -1.37
N PRO A 49 -2.34 -7.87 -0.25
CA PRO A 49 -3.13 -9.09 -0.14
C PRO A 49 -4.22 -9.20 -1.22
N TYR A 50 -4.83 -8.08 -1.63
CA TYR A 50 -5.83 -8.07 -2.71
C TYR A 50 -5.19 -8.33 -4.08
N VAL A 51 -4.00 -7.78 -4.34
CA VAL A 51 -3.22 -8.11 -5.55
C VAL A 51 -2.97 -9.62 -5.63
N HIS A 52 -2.62 -10.24 -4.49
CA HIS A 52 -2.41 -11.69 -4.42
C HIS A 52 -3.69 -12.46 -4.78
N ILE A 53 -4.84 -12.12 -4.18
CA ILE A 53 -6.13 -12.77 -4.52
C ILE A 53 -6.49 -12.59 -6.00
N MET A 54 -6.29 -11.39 -6.57
CA MET A 54 -6.52 -11.15 -8.00
C MET A 54 -5.62 -12.03 -8.89
N ARG A 55 -4.36 -12.28 -8.47
CA ARG A 55 -3.47 -13.24 -9.14
C ARG A 55 -4.01 -14.65 -9.03
N ARG A 56 -4.40 -15.09 -7.83
CA ARG A 56 -4.99 -16.42 -7.61
C ARG A 56 -6.23 -16.66 -8.48
N VAL A 57 -7.13 -15.65 -8.60
CA VAL A 57 -8.28 -15.74 -9.52
C VAL A 57 -7.82 -15.94 -10.98
N THR A 58 -6.79 -15.21 -11.39
CA THR A 58 -6.22 -15.36 -12.73
C THR A 58 -5.62 -16.74 -12.95
N ASP A 59 -4.85 -17.24 -11.98
CA ASP A 59 -4.19 -18.56 -12.05
C ASP A 59 -5.23 -19.69 -12.15
N GLU A 60 -6.25 -19.67 -11.27
CA GLU A 60 -7.31 -20.68 -11.26
C GLU A 60 -8.11 -20.70 -12.58
N LEU A 61 -8.32 -19.54 -13.21
CA LEU A 61 -8.97 -19.45 -14.52
C LEU A 61 -8.06 -20.02 -15.62
N THR A 62 -6.78 -19.67 -15.62
CA THR A 62 -5.84 -20.11 -16.67
C THR A 62 -5.55 -21.62 -16.58
N GLU A 63 -5.48 -22.18 -15.39
CA GLU A 63 -5.36 -23.62 -15.16
C GLU A 63 -6.55 -24.44 -15.75
N ARG A 64 -7.73 -23.80 -15.82
CA ARG A 64 -8.95 -24.38 -16.42
C ARG A 64 -9.12 -24.02 -17.90
N GLY A 65 -8.10 -23.43 -18.53
CA GLY A 65 -8.11 -23.06 -19.94
C GLY A 65 -8.88 -21.78 -20.28
N HIS A 66 -9.23 -20.98 -19.28
CA HIS A 66 -9.86 -19.67 -19.49
C HIS A 66 -8.79 -18.57 -19.58
N THR A 67 -9.17 -17.43 -20.14
CA THR A 67 -8.30 -16.24 -20.16
C THR A 67 -8.25 -15.62 -18.76
N GLY A 68 -7.05 -15.24 -18.31
CA GLY A 68 -6.86 -14.52 -17.06
C GLY A 68 -7.61 -13.17 -17.05
N MET A 69 -8.28 -12.86 -15.95
CA MET A 69 -9.09 -11.64 -15.82
C MET A 69 -8.26 -10.41 -15.46
N PHE A 70 -7.47 -10.50 -14.39
CA PHE A 70 -6.69 -9.37 -13.89
C PHE A 70 -5.31 -9.26 -14.52
N PHE A 71 -4.73 -10.38 -14.89
CA PHE A 71 -3.39 -10.47 -15.48
C PHE A 71 -3.41 -11.40 -16.69
N LEU A 72 -2.60 -11.11 -17.71
CA LEU A 72 -2.41 -12.05 -18.84
C LEU A 72 -1.43 -13.17 -18.48
N SER A 73 -0.51 -12.90 -17.56
CA SER A 73 0.36 -13.90 -16.93
C SER A 73 0.83 -13.37 -15.56
N PRO A 74 1.33 -14.27 -14.67
CA PRO A 74 1.86 -13.85 -13.35
C PRO A 74 3.01 -12.83 -13.42
N ALA A 75 3.73 -12.77 -14.53
CA ALA A 75 4.89 -11.89 -14.73
C ALA A 75 4.54 -10.51 -15.32
N LEU A 76 3.28 -10.25 -15.66
CA LEU A 76 2.85 -9.02 -16.34
C LEU A 76 2.09 -8.07 -15.39
N PRO A 77 2.02 -6.75 -15.75
CA PRO A 77 1.17 -5.77 -15.12
C PRO A 77 -0.32 -6.14 -15.15
N PHE A 78 -1.14 -5.39 -14.43
CA PHE A 78 -2.59 -5.48 -14.55
C PHE A 78 -3.03 -5.31 -16.00
N ARG A 79 -3.93 -6.19 -16.43
CA ARG A 79 -4.55 -6.14 -17.75
C ARG A 79 -5.35 -4.86 -17.98
N ASN A 80 -6.01 -4.38 -16.94
CA ASN A 80 -6.72 -3.11 -16.94
C ASN A 80 -6.17 -2.22 -15.82
N PRO A 81 -5.59 -1.06 -16.14
CA PRO A 81 -5.02 -0.16 -15.12
C PRO A 81 -6.03 0.36 -14.08
N VAL A 82 -7.35 0.27 -14.34
CA VAL A 82 -8.39 0.62 -13.34
C VAL A 82 -8.24 -0.19 -12.06
N ASP A 83 -7.62 -1.37 -12.13
CA ASP A 83 -7.43 -2.24 -10.98
C ASP A 83 -6.47 -1.65 -9.92
N TRP A 84 -5.62 -0.68 -10.29
CA TRP A 84 -4.89 0.14 -9.33
C TRP A 84 -5.82 1.00 -8.45
N LEU A 85 -6.91 1.52 -9.00
CA LEU A 85 -7.91 2.27 -8.24
C LEU A 85 -8.89 1.35 -7.51
N THR A 86 -9.14 0.14 -8.05
CA THR A 86 -9.91 -0.92 -7.36
C THR A 86 -9.28 -1.25 -6.01
N LEU A 87 -7.95 -1.34 -5.94
CA LEU A 87 -7.22 -1.58 -4.69
C LEU A 87 -7.44 -0.43 -3.69
N ILE A 88 -7.48 0.82 -4.14
CA ILE A 88 -7.76 1.97 -3.26
C ILE A 88 -9.21 1.92 -2.74
N GLU A 89 -10.18 1.50 -3.55
CA GLU A 89 -11.55 1.32 -3.10
C GLU A 89 -11.69 0.21 -2.05
N LEU A 90 -10.90 -0.87 -2.15
CA LEU A 90 -10.82 -1.90 -1.12
C LEU A 90 -10.21 -1.37 0.19
N LEU A 91 -9.18 -0.52 0.11
CA LEU A 91 -8.63 0.17 1.29
C LEU A 91 -9.63 1.15 1.92
N ASN A 92 -10.44 1.86 1.10
CA ASN A 92 -11.53 2.71 1.60
C ASN A 92 -12.55 1.89 2.41
N GLU A 93 -12.95 0.70 1.93
CA GLU A 93 -13.84 -0.21 2.65
C GLU A 93 -13.19 -0.73 3.94
N ASP A 94 -11.91 -1.11 3.88
CA ASP A 94 -11.19 -1.60 5.05
C ASP A 94 -11.11 -0.53 6.14
N TYR A 95 -10.89 0.72 5.75
CA TYR A 95 -10.90 1.84 6.70
C TYR A 95 -12.28 2.06 7.31
N GLU A 96 -13.37 1.96 6.53
CA GLU A 96 -14.75 2.03 7.04
C GLU A 96 -15.05 0.89 8.02
N ASP A 97 -14.60 -0.33 7.71
CA ASP A 97 -14.76 -1.48 8.60
C ASP A 97 -14.03 -1.25 9.94
N LEU A 98 -12.80 -0.69 9.90
CA LEU A 98 -12.06 -0.32 11.12
C LEU A 98 -12.81 0.73 11.95
N VAL A 99 -13.29 1.80 11.32
CA VAL A 99 -13.98 2.91 12.01
C VAL A 99 -15.31 2.46 12.59
N SER A 100 -16.04 1.57 11.88
CA SER A 100 -17.34 1.05 12.33
C SER A 100 -17.24 -0.15 13.27
N GLY A 101 -16.04 -0.75 13.42
CA GLY A 101 -15.85 -1.98 14.17
C GLY A 101 -16.49 -3.20 13.49
N ASN A 102 -16.67 -3.14 12.16
CA ASN A 102 -17.30 -4.23 11.40
C ASN A 102 -16.38 -5.46 11.31
N LYS A 103 -16.92 -6.64 11.64
CA LYS A 103 -16.23 -7.93 11.61
C LYS A 103 -17.06 -8.92 10.79
N PRO A 104 -16.95 -8.91 9.45
CA PRO A 104 -17.74 -9.76 8.59
C PRO A 104 -17.45 -11.25 8.82
N ALA A 105 -18.49 -12.10 8.72
CA ALA A 105 -18.40 -13.55 8.88
C ALA A 105 -19.19 -14.25 7.76
N PRO A 106 -18.74 -14.19 6.51
CA PRO A 106 -19.41 -14.83 5.37
C PRO A 106 -19.30 -16.35 5.42
N GLU A 107 -20.24 -17.06 4.76
CA GLU A 107 -20.17 -18.51 4.58
C GLU A 107 -18.97 -18.96 3.75
N SER A 108 -18.60 -18.20 2.71
CA SER A 108 -17.38 -18.37 1.92
C SER A 108 -16.61 -17.05 1.86
N ALA A 109 -15.39 -17.05 2.38
CA ALA A 109 -14.52 -15.90 2.35
C ALA A 109 -14.07 -15.56 0.91
N ALA A 110 -13.83 -16.57 0.07
CA ALA A 110 -13.44 -16.35 -1.32
C ALA A 110 -14.57 -15.71 -2.14
N LEU A 111 -15.80 -16.21 -2.06
CA LEU A 111 -16.94 -15.62 -2.77
C LEU A 111 -17.22 -14.20 -2.28
N TRP A 112 -17.13 -13.96 -0.98
CA TRP A 112 -17.25 -12.63 -0.39
C TRP A 112 -16.20 -11.66 -0.91
N LEU A 113 -14.93 -12.08 -1.01
CA LEU A 113 -13.86 -11.26 -1.60
C LEU A 113 -14.11 -10.99 -3.09
N PHE A 114 -14.63 -11.95 -3.84
CA PHE A 114 -14.96 -11.76 -5.26
C PHE A 114 -16.01 -10.67 -5.45
N ASP A 115 -17.06 -10.68 -4.62
CA ASP A 115 -18.10 -9.64 -4.65
C ASP A 115 -17.55 -8.27 -4.24
N ARG A 116 -16.68 -8.22 -3.25
CA ARG A 116 -16.02 -6.97 -2.82
C ARG A 116 -15.12 -6.40 -3.91
N ILE A 117 -14.30 -7.24 -4.55
CA ILE A 117 -13.41 -6.82 -5.64
C ILE A 117 -14.22 -6.25 -6.80
N ASP A 118 -15.31 -6.91 -7.21
CA ASP A 118 -16.18 -6.41 -8.27
C ASP A 118 -16.88 -5.10 -7.89
N ALA A 119 -17.40 -5.00 -6.66
CA ALA A 119 -18.01 -3.77 -6.17
C ALA A 119 -17.01 -2.60 -6.10
N ALA A 120 -15.80 -2.86 -5.61
CA ALA A 120 -14.72 -1.89 -5.58
C ALA A 120 -14.30 -1.45 -7.00
N ARG A 121 -14.25 -2.40 -7.94
CA ARG A 121 -13.93 -2.13 -9.33
C ARG A 121 -14.95 -1.23 -10.01
N VAL A 122 -16.23 -1.43 -9.73
CA VAL A 122 -17.31 -0.55 -10.21
C VAL A 122 -17.17 0.87 -9.64
N ARG A 123 -16.88 1.02 -8.34
CA ARG A 123 -16.62 2.34 -7.74
C ARG A 123 -15.37 3.03 -8.31
N ALA A 124 -14.37 2.25 -8.70
CA ALA A 124 -13.18 2.73 -9.38
C ALA A 124 -13.42 3.16 -10.85
N GLY A 125 -14.64 3.00 -11.37
CA GLY A 125 -14.99 3.34 -12.74
C GLY A 125 -14.80 2.20 -13.75
N GLY A 126 -14.53 0.98 -13.28
CA GLY A 126 -14.50 -0.23 -14.10
C GLY A 126 -15.84 -0.96 -14.14
N GLU A 127 -15.83 -2.17 -14.67
CA GLU A 127 -16.99 -3.08 -14.70
C GLU A 127 -16.74 -4.26 -13.75
N ALA A 128 -17.77 -4.84 -13.17
CA ALA A 128 -17.69 -6.13 -12.50
C ALA A 128 -17.24 -7.19 -13.51
N ILE A 129 -16.27 -8.03 -13.13
CA ILE A 129 -15.74 -9.06 -14.05
C ILE A 129 -15.85 -10.48 -13.49
N ILE A 130 -15.63 -10.69 -12.17
CA ILE A 130 -15.76 -12.02 -11.57
C ILE A 130 -17.22 -12.47 -11.54
N GLY A 131 -18.15 -11.54 -11.31
CA GLY A 131 -19.58 -11.80 -11.32
C GLY A 131 -20.16 -12.08 -12.72
N THR A 132 -19.38 -11.88 -13.81
CA THR A 132 -19.79 -12.28 -15.17
C THR A 132 -19.54 -13.77 -15.46
N LEU A 133 -18.78 -14.46 -14.62
CA LEU A 133 -18.60 -15.91 -14.72
C LEU A 133 -19.91 -16.62 -14.39
N ASP A 134 -20.13 -17.77 -15.02
CA ASP A 134 -21.22 -18.64 -14.58
C ASP A 134 -20.99 -19.11 -13.10
N GLU A 135 -22.08 -19.38 -12.41
CA GLU A 135 -22.05 -19.67 -10.96
C GLU A 135 -21.20 -20.93 -10.65
N ALA A 136 -21.20 -21.94 -11.55
CA ALA A 136 -20.43 -23.16 -11.35
C ALA A 136 -18.93 -22.89 -11.41
N LEU A 137 -18.47 -22.18 -12.44
CA LEU A 137 -17.07 -21.80 -12.61
C LEU A 137 -16.60 -20.88 -11.46
N ARG A 138 -17.46 -19.92 -11.06
CA ARG A 138 -17.15 -19.02 -9.94
C ARG A 138 -16.94 -19.77 -8.62
N LYS A 139 -17.77 -20.78 -8.33
CA LYS A 139 -17.59 -21.66 -7.16
C LYS A 139 -16.37 -22.56 -7.30
N GLU A 140 -16.10 -23.04 -8.51
CA GLU A 140 -14.96 -23.90 -8.79
C GLU A 140 -13.62 -23.20 -8.55
N ILE A 141 -13.48 -21.93 -8.97
CA ILE A 141 -12.26 -21.16 -8.71
C ILE A 141 -12.20 -20.64 -7.25
N ALA A 142 -13.33 -20.46 -6.57
CA ALA A 142 -13.36 -20.05 -5.17
C ALA A 142 -12.81 -21.12 -4.22
N GLY A 143 -13.05 -22.41 -4.52
CA GLY A 143 -12.63 -23.52 -3.66
C GLY A 143 -11.15 -23.53 -3.31
N PRO A 144 -10.23 -23.53 -4.29
CA PRO A 144 -8.78 -23.47 -4.04
C PRO A 144 -8.31 -22.20 -3.34
N ILE A 145 -9.03 -21.07 -3.50
CA ILE A 145 -8.70 -19.75 -2.91
C ILE A 145 -9.23 -19.62 -1.47
N GLU A 146 -10.22 -20.42 -1.08
CA GLU A 146 -10.98 -20.26 0.17
C GLU A 146 -10.07 -20.15 1.41
N LYS A 147 -9.06 -21.00 1.53
CA LYS A 147 -8.15 -20.99 2.70
C LYS A 147 -7.33 -19.70 2.79
N GLU A 148 -6.87 -19.19 1.65
CA GLU A 148 -6.12 -17.93 1.57
C GLU A 148 -7.04 -16.75 1.88
N ALA A 149 -8.27 -16.76 1.36
CA ALA A 149 -9.30 -15.78 1.63
C ALA A 149 -9.72 -15.75 3.10
N GLN A 150 -9.89 -16.92 3.73
CA GLN A 150 -10.16 -17.03 5.18
C GLN A 150 -9.04 -16.44 6.02
N LYS A 151 -7.77 -16.69 5.64
CA LYS A 151 -6.63 -16.11 6.34
C LYS A 151 -6.64 -14.59 6.22
N LEU A 152 -6.81 -14.05 5.01
CA LEU A 152 -6.89 -12.60 4.77
C LEU A 152 -8.01 -11.95 5.58
N LEU A 153 -9.19 -12.59 5.62
CA LEU A 153 -10.32 -12.11 6.40
C LEU A 153 -10.03 -12.14 7.90
N ALA A 154 -9.41 -13.21 8.39
CA ALA A 154 -9.02 -13.34 9.79
C ALA A 154 -7.97 -12.28 10.20
N ASP A 155 -6.96 -12.07 9.36
CA ASP A 155 -5.94 -11.04 9.58
C ASP A 155 -6.58 -9.64 9.62
N LYS A 156 -7.49 -9.34 8.68
CA LYS A 156 -8.27 -8.09 8.66
C LYS A 156 -9.11 -7.88 9.92
N ILE A 157 -9.81 -8.92 10.38
CA ILE A 157 -10.64 -8.86 11.61
C ILE A 157 -9.77 -8.65 12.85
N ALA A 158 -8.58 -9.26 12.89
CA ALA A 158 -7.64 -9.10 14.00
C ALA A 158 -7.12 -7.66 14.13
N GLU A 159 -7.02 -6.92 13.02
CA GLU A 159 -6.63 -5.51 13.02
C GLU A 159 -7.75 -4.58 13.55
N VAL A 160 -9.02 -5.02 13.61
CA VAL A 160 -10.13 -4.19 14.11
C VAL A 160 -10.05 -4.05 15.63
N PRO A 161 -9.62 -2.87 16.14
CA PRO A 161 -9.45 -2.66 17.57
C PRO A 161 -10.80 -2.33 18.25
N ASP A 162 -10.85 -2.40 19.57
CA ASP A 162 -12.01 -1.95 20.35
C ASP A 162 -12.22 -0.42 20.25
N SER A 163 -11.12 0.35 20.05
CA SER A 163 -11.15 1.79 19.85
C SER A 163 -9.94 2.23 19.01
N LEU A 164 -10.14 3.22 18.14
CA LEU A 164 -9.07 3.89 17.40
C LEU A 164 -8.47 5.08 18.17
N GLU A 165 -8.98 5.42 19.34
CA GLU A 165 -8.45 6.52 20.16
C GLU A 165 -6.99 6.27 20.53
N GLY A 166 -6.12 7.23 20.23
CA GLY A 166 -4.69 7.14 20.48
C GLY A 166 -3.94 6.14 19.58
N LYS A 167 -4.58 5.60 18.56
CA LYS A 167 -3.95 4.71 17.56
C LYS A 167 -3.68 5.45 16.26
N THR A 168 -2.73 4.95 15.50
CA THR A 168 -2.43 5.43 14.14
C THR A 168 -2.80 4.35 13.13
N VAL A 169 -3.69 4.66 12.19
CA VAL A 169 -3.98 3.77 11.06
C VAL A 169 -2.92 3.99 10.00
N VAL A 170 -2.11 2.97 9.74
CA VAL A 170 -1.11 2.98 8.67
C VAL A 170 -1.71 2.35 7.43
N ILE A 171 -1.79 3.12 6.34
CA ILE A 171 -2.28 2.64 5.05
C ILE A 171 -1.10 2.56 4.08
N GLU A 172 -0.80 1.34 3.61
CA GLU A 172 0.37 1.08 2.78
C GLU A 172 -0.03 0.77 1.33
N PHE A 173 0.55 1.47 0.37
CA PHE A 173 0.48 1.12 -1.05
C PHE A 173 1.65 1.69 -1.85
N ALA A 174 1.91 1.09 -3.03
CA ALA A 174 2.92 1.53 -3.98
C ALA A 174 2.25 1.93 -5.29
N ARG A 175 2.66 3.05 -5.88
CA ARG A 175 2.13 3.54 -7.17
C ARG A 175 3.24 4.18 -8.01
N GLY A 176 3.03 4.12 -9.31
CA GLY A 176 3.92 4.73 -10.29
C GLY A 176 3.32 4.63 -11.69
N GLY A 177 4.15 4.71 -12.69
CA GLY A 177 3.80 4.55 -14.11
C GLY A 177 4.92 3.87 -14.88
N ALA A 178 4.70 3.63 -16.17
CA ALA A 178 5.66 2.99 -17.04
C ALA A 178 6.94 3.79 -17.16
N ASP A 179 8.06 3.08 -17.30
CA ASP A 179 9.39 3.69 -17.49
C ASP A 179 9.38 4.65 -18.68
N GLY A 180 9.98 5.84 -18.50
CA GLY A 180 9.97 6.90 -19.50
C GLY A 180 8.65 7.65 -19.68
N SER A 181 7.61 7.38 -18.89
CA SER A 181 6.35 8.13 -18.95
C SER A 181 6.56 9.60 -18.57
N PRO A 182 5.93 10.55 -19.30
CA PRO A 182 5.97 11.95 -18.92
C PRO A 182 5.14 12.24 -17.67
N LEU A 183 5.51 13.27 -16.91
CA LEU A 183 4.71 13.81 -15.81
C LEU A 183 3.82 14.98 -16.28
N PRO A 184 2.59 15.12 -15.78
CA PRO A 184 1.92 14.21 -14.84
C PRO A 184 1.58 12.85 -15.46
N LEU A 185 1.58 11.80 -14.64
CA LEU A 185 1.18 10.46 -15.11
C LEU A 185 -0.29 10.46 -15.57
N VAL A 186 -0.56 9.69 -16.62
CA VAL A 186 -1.93 9.53 -17.17
C VAL A 186 -2.78 8.71 -16.19
N HIS A 187 -4.00 9.19 -15.92
CA HIS A 187 -4.99 8.43 -15.14
C HIS A 187 -5.22 7.02 -15.75
N PRO A 188 -5.27 5.96 -14.94
CA PRO A 188 -5.34 5.93 -13.48
C PRO A 188 -4.00 5.67 -12.76
N PHE A 189 -2.87 5.94 -13.40
CA PHE A 189 -1.54 5.69 -12.85
C PHE A 189 -1.10 6.75 -11.84
N GLY A 190 -0.16 6.36 -10.98
CA GLY A 190 0.55 7.23 -10.05
C GLY A 190 -0.19 7.55 -8.77
N TYR A 191 0.48 8.34 -7.94
CA TYR A 191 -0.07 8.80 -6.66
C TYR A 191 -1.17 9.84 -6.84
N LYS A 192 -1.12 10.68 -7.88
CA LYS A 192 -2.18 11.64 -8.16
C LYS A 192 -3.56 10.97 -8.25
N ALA A 193 -3.67 9.93 -9.08
CA ALA A 193 -4.92 9.22 -9.27
C ALA A 193 -5.33 8.44 -8.00
N SER A 194 -4.38 7.76 -7.36
CA SER A 194 -4.65 6.94 -6.19
C SER A 194 -5.04 7.77 -4.96
N LEU A 195 -4.39 8.90 -4.70
CA LEU A 195 -4.77 9.79 -3.60
C LEU A 195 -6.15 10.43 -3.83
N ALA A 196 -6.47 10.82 -5.08
CA ALA A 196 -7.79 11.33 -5.43
C ALA A 196 -8.91 10.27 -5.28
N GLN A 197 -8.57 8.97 -5.34
CA GLN A 197 -9.52 7.87 -5.13
C GLN A 197 -9.80 7.59 -3.64
N LEU A 198 -8.89 7.95 -2.72
CA LEU A 198 -9.12 7.79 -1.27
C LEU A 198 -10.38 8.52 -0.82
N SER A 199 -11.06 7.96 0.18
CA SER A 199 -12.26 8.56 0.78
C SER A 199 -11.92 9.90 1.47
N GLU A 200 -12.88 10.82 1.52
CA GLU A 200 -12.71 12.10 2.23
C GLU A 200 -12.40 11.91 3.72
N LYS A 201 -12.93 10.84 4.33
CA LYS A 201 -12.62 10.48 5.73
C LYS A 201 -11.16 10.15 5.96
N ILE A 202 -10.52 9.45 5.01
CA ILE A 202 -9.09 9.18 5.03
C ILE A 202 -8.33 10.47 4.77
N LEU A 203 -8.65 11.20 3.68
CA LEU A 203 -7.95 12.42 3.28
C LEU A 203 -7.91 13.47 4.39
N ALA A 204 -9.02 13.67 5.11
CA ALA A 204 -9.14 14.68 6.18
C ALA A 204 -8.20 14.43 7.37
N LYS A 205 -7.65 13.21 7.53
CA LYS A 205 -6.80 12.80 8.66
C LYS A 205 -5.39 12.39 8.23
N SER A 206 -5.13 12.34 6.93
CA SER A 206 -3.91 11.75 6.37
C SER A 206 -2.69 12.65 6.50
N ASN A 207 -1.59 12.00 6.84
CA ASN A 207 -0.22 12.47 6.68
C ASN A 207 0.53 11.45 5.82
N ILE A 208 1.50 11.87 5.03
CA ILE A 208 2.25 10.99 4.12
C ILE A 208 3.69 10.82 4.62
N LEU A 209 4.09 9.59 4.94
CA LEU A 209 5.49 9.22 5.03
C LEU A 209 5.91 8.59 3.71
N TYR A 210 6.71 9.29 2.94
CA TYR A 210 7.20 8.83 1.65
C TYR A 210 8.64 8.31 1.76
N ILE A 211 8.83 7.00 1.58
CA ILE A 211 10.16 6.39 1.51
C ILE A 211 10.68 6.55 0.09
N TRP A 212 11.64 7.45 -0.08
CA TRP A 212 12.13 7.82 -1.40
C TRP A 212 13.32 6.98 -1.84
N VAL A 213 13.16 6.32 -2.97
CA VAL A 213 14.22 5.70 -3.77
C VAL A 213 14.01 6.06 -5.24
N GLU A 214 15.08 6.07 -6.03
CA GLU A 214 14.95 6.16 -7.47
C GLU A 214 14.46 4.81 -8.06
N PRO A 215 13.77 4.80 -9.21
CA PRO A 215 13.25 3.58 -9.82
C PRO A 215 14.33 2.52 -10.07
N GLU A 216 15.56 2.92 -10.46
CA GLU A 216 16.71 2.03 -10.64
C GLU A 216 17.10 1.33 -9.34
N GLU A 217 17.16 2.08 -8.24
CA GLU A 217 17.49 1.54 -6.93
C GLU A 217 16.37 0.62 -6.41
N SER A 218 15.10 0.97 -6.65
CA SER A 218 13.96 0.10 -6.38
C SER A 218 14.10 -1.24 -7.11
N ARG A 219 14.44 -1.23 -8.41
CA ARG A 219 14.70 -2.44 -9.21
C ARG A 219 15.88 -3.25 -8.66
N ARG A 220 16.98 -2.58 -8.31
CA ARG A 220 18.17 -3.24 -7.73
C ARG A 220 17.83 -3.93 -6.42
N LYS A 221 17.14 -3.24 -5.51
CA LYS A 221 16.69 -3.80 -4.22
C LYS A 221 15.68 -4.92 -4.42
N ASN A 222 14.78 -4.80 -5.39
CA ASN A 222 13.82 -5.83 -5.73
C ASN A 222 14.50 -7.13 -6.20
N ALA A 223 15.53 -7.02 -7.04
CA ALA A 223 16.32 -8.17 -7.47
C ALA A 223 17.11 -8.81 -6.31
N ALA A 224 17.68 -7.98 -5.42
CA ALA A 224 18.49 -8.44 -4.29
C ALA A 224 17.67 -9.17 -3.20
N ARG A 225 16.36 -8.84 -3.04
CA ARG A 225 15.50 -9.48 -2.05
C ARG A 225 14.83 -10.78 -2.52
N THR A 226 14.90 -11.08 -3.82
CA THR A 226 14.30 -12.29 -4.38
C THR A 226 15.16 -13.49 -4.03
N ASP A 227 14.68 -14.37 -3.15
CA ASP A 227 15.31 -15.67 -2.87
C ASP A 227 14.62 -16.76 -3.70
N PRO A 228 15.33 -17.37 -4.67
CA PRO A 228 14.79 -18.46 -5.47
C PRO A 228 14.42 -19.69 -4.65
N ASN A 229 14.98 -19.84 -3.44
CA ASN A 229 14.76 -20.99 -2.57
C ASN A 229 13.59 -20.82 -1.61
N ASP A 230 13.03 -19.61 -1.48
CA ASP A 230 11.86 -19.30 -0.66
C ASP A 230 10.79 -18.51 -1.44
N PRO A 231 10.19 -19.12 -2.47
CA PRO A 231 9.23 -18.44 -3.35
C PRO A 231 7.89 -18.13 -2.69
N GLY A 232 7.66 -18.60 -1.46
CA GLY A 232 6.40 -18.40 -0.70
C GLY A 232 6.43 -17.27 0.31
N SER A 233 7.60 -16.71 0.61
CA SER A 233 7.73 -15.65 1.61
C SER A 233 7.37 -14.27 1.05
N ILE A 234 6.47 -13.56 1.71
CA ILE A 234 6.12 -12.16 1.37
C ILE A 234 7.37 -11.26 1.47
N LEU A 235 8.31 -11.59 2.35
CA LEU A 235 9.56 -10.85 2.54
C LEU A 235 10.58 -11.10 1.41
N HIS A 236 10.51 -12.24 0.74
CA HIS A 236 11.43 -12.67 -0.31
C HIS A 236 10.80 -12.69 -1.72
N HIS A 237 9.54 -12.22 -1.85
CA HIS A 237 8.89 -12.09 -3.16
C HIS A 237 9.38 -10.84 -3.88
N GLY A 238 10.03 -11.04 -5.02
CA GLY A 238 10.31 -9.97 -5.97
C GLY A 238 9.09 -9.64 -6.82
N VAL A 239 8.88 -8.35 -7.09
CA VAL A 239 7.94 -7.92 -8.12
C VAL A 239 8.52 -8.28 -9.49
N PRO A 240 7.75 -8.89 -10.42
CA PRO A 240 8.24 -9.23 -11.74
C PRO A 240 8.84 -8.02 -12.47
N LEU A 241 9.92 -8.22 -13.22
CA LEU A 241 10.65 -7.13 -13.85
C LEU A 241 9.78 -6.34 -14.84
N ALA A 242 8.89 -7.01 -15.57
CA ALA A 242 7.95 -6.34 -16.47
C ALA A 242 6.99 -5.40 -15.73
N VAL A 243 6.58 -5.76 -14.50
CA VAL A 243 5.76 -4.91 -13.62
C VAL A 243 6.59 -3.74 -13.10
N MET A 244 7.87 -3.98 -12.73
CA MET A 244 8.77 -2.91 -12.28
C MET A 244 8.98 -1.84 -13.35
N TYR A 245 9.06 -2.20 -14.63
CA TYR A 245 9.16 -1.26 -15.74
C TYR A 245 7.79 -0.71 -16.19
N GLY A 246 6.75 -1.53 -16.14
CA GLY A 246 5.41 -1.15 -16.62
C GLY A 246 4.61 -0.27 -15.69
N ASP A 247 4.77 -0.47 -14.37
CA ASP A 247 3.94 0.18 -13.35
C ASP A 247 4.73 1.02 -12.33
N TYR A 248 6.06 0.80 -12.24
CA TYR A 248 6.92 1.44 -11.23
C TYR A 248 8.20 2.06 -11.80
N GLY A 249 8.24 2.28 -13.12
CA GLY A 249 9.38 2.91 -13.81
C GLY A 249 9.48 4.42 -13.58
N VAL A 250 8.36 5.09 -13.27
CA VAL A 250 8.29 6.51 -12.93
C VAL A 250 7.43 6.70 -11.68
N CYS A 251 7.90 7.56 -10.75
CA CYS A 251 7.11 7.99 -9.59
C CYS A 251 6.76 9.48 -9.72
N ASP A 252 5.49 9.81 -9.48
CA ASP A 252 4.98 11.18 -9.60
C ASP A 252 4.95 11.94 -8.26
N MET A 253 5.45 11.39 -7.15
CA MET A 253 5.34 12.01 -5.83
C MET A 253 6.08 13.36 -5.75
N ALA A 254 7.28 13.45 -6.30
CA ALA A 254 8.02 14.72 -6.33
C ALA A 254 7.27 15.79 -7.13
N TYR A 255 6.70 15.41 -8.27
CA TYR A 255 5.86 16.29 -9.07
C TYR A 255 4.62 16.77 -8.30
N GLN A 256 3.91 15.87 -7.55
CA GLN A 256 2.78 16.25 -6.74
C GLN A 256 3.16 17.25 -5.64
N LEU A 257 4.32 17.05 -5.02
CA LEU A 257 4.85 17.97 -4.01
C LEU A 257 5.14 19.37 -4.60
N GLU A 258 5.76 19.42 -5.79
CA GLU A 258 6.07 20.68 -6.49
C GLU A 258 4.81 21.43 -6.95
N GLN A 259 3.74 20.71 -7.28
CA GLN A 259 2.47 21.29 -7.75
C GLN A 259 1.54 21.69 -6.60
N SER A 260 1.86 21.36 -5.35
CA SER A 260 1.03 21.71 -4.21
C SER A 260 0.99 23.22 -3.94
N GLY A 261 -0.18 23.73 -3.58
CA GLY A 261 -0.37 25.13 -3.19
C GLY A 261 0.18 25.48 -1.79
N LYS A 262 0.67 24.45 -1.02
CA LYS A 262 1.28 24.65 0.30
C LYS A 262 2.60 23.89 0.41
N PRO A 263 3.63 24.47 1.03
CA PRO A 263 4.91 23.79 1.27
C PRO A 263 4.74 22.46 2.04
N ASP A 264 5.59 21.49 1.75
CA ASP A 264 5.64 20.19 2.42
C ASP A 264 4.29 19.46 2.48
N THR A 265 3.45 19.65 1.44
CA THR A 265 2.15 18.97 1.31
C THR A 265 1.94 18.41 -0.08
N VAL A 266 1.05 17.44 -0.21
CA VAL A 266 0.46 17.00 -1.47
C VAL A 266 -0.99 17.51 -1.53
N GLN A 267 -1.32 18.25 -2.60
CA GLN A 267 -2.68 18.72 -2.82
C GLN A 267 -3.53 17.65 -3.49
N VAL A 268 -4.71 17.39 -2.90
CA VAL A 268 -5.72 16.48 -3.46
C VAL A 268 -7.06 17.21 -3.52
N ASP A 269 -7.62 17.33 -4.72
CA ASP A 269 -8.95 17.90 -4.92
C ASP A 269 -9.97 16.75 -5.06
N LYS A 270 -11.02 16.78 -4.22
CA LYS A 270 -12.07 15.78 -4.22
C LYS A 270 -13.41 16.36 -3.80
N ALA A 271 -14.47 16.07 -4.56
CA ALA A 271 -15.86 16.48 -4.24
C ALA A 271 -16.03 17.97 -3.95
N GLY A 272 -15.25 18.84 -4.58
CA GLY A 272 -15.27 20.29 -4.38
C GLY A 272 -14.46 20.79 -3.19
N ASN A 273 -13.80 19.91 -2.44
CA ASN A 273 -12.87 20.21 -1.36
C ASN A 273 -11.42 20.06 -1.82
N THR A 274 -10.52 20.85 -1.24
CA THR A 274 -9.07 20.72 -1.42
C THR A 274 -8.44 20.29 -0.11
N TYR A 275 -7.75 19.14 -0.14
CA TYR A 275 -6.99 18.59 0.97
C TYR A 275 -5.50 18.84 0.73
N TYR A 276 -4.79 19.33 1.75
CA TYR A 276 -3.34 19.46 1.75
C TYR A 276 -2.77 18.42 2.72
N LEU A 277 -2.27 17.32 2.18
CA LEU A 277 -1.74 16.21 2.98
C LEU A 277 -0.28 16.51 3.33
N PRO A 278 0.07 16.71 4.62
CA PRO A 278 1.46 16.89 5.03
C PRO A 278 2.32 15.71 4.56
N LEU A 279 3.51 15.99 4.02
CA LEU A 279 4.41 14.98 3.51
C LEU A 279 5.79 15.10 4.15
N GLY A 280 6.24 14.02 4.78
CA GLY A 280 7.61 13.82 5.19
C GLY A 280 8.32 12.84 4.28
N ARG A 281 9.51 13.18 3.82
CA ARG A 281 10.30 12.36 2.90
C ARG A 281 11.51 11.74 3.60
N PHE A 282 11.46 10.42 3.77
CA PHE A 282 12.61 9.65 4.19
C PHE A 282 13.47 9.31 2.97
N ASP A 283 14.67 9.87 2.89
CA ASP A 283 15.61 9.64 1.79
C ASP A 283 16.35 8.31 1.97
N ASN A 284 15.92 7.29 1.23
CA ASN A 284 16.50 5.96 1.20
C ASN A 284 17.18 5.61 -0.14
N ARG A 285 17.59 6.63 -0.90
CA ARG A 285 18.36 6.46 -2.13
C ARG A 285 19.75 5.88 -1.83
N VAL A 286 20.31 6.22 -0.68
CA VAL A 286 21.41 5.45 -0.08
C VAL A 286 20.78 4.53 0.94
N ASP A 287 20.99 3.23 0.78
CA ASP A 287 20.32 2.21 1.61
C ASP A 287 20.59 2.40 3.11
N ARG A 288 19.53 2.76 3.83
CA ARG A 288 19.53 2.97 5.29
C ARG A 288 18.61 2.00 6.02
N THR A 289 18.05 1.01 5.32
CA THR A 289 16.99 0.16 5.89
C THR A 289 17.27 -1.33 5.77
N SER A 290 18.13 -1.79 4.86
CA SER A 290 18.31 -3.23 4.61
C SER A 290 18.88 -3.99 5.80
N PHE A 291 19.63 -3.35 6.71
CA PHE A 291 20.15 -3.97 7.92
C PHE A 291 19.05 -4.44 8.88
N ILE A 292 17.86 -3.83 8.82
CA ILE A 292 16.67 -4.20 9.63
C ILE A 292 16.19 -5.64 9.36
N ARG A 293 16.61 -6.25 8.27
CA ARG A 293 16.29 -7.65 7.93
C ARG A 293 17.07 -8.66 8.77
N GLU A 294 18.18 -8.22 9.36
CA GLU A 294 18.95 -9.02 10.29
C GLU A 294 18.28 -9.00 11.67
N ASP A 295 18.68 -9.95 12.53
CA ASP A 295 18.25 -9.97 13.93
C ASP A 295 18.66 -8.66 14.63
N GLU A 296 17.84 -8.15 15.55
CA GLU A 296 18.06 -6.84 16.20
C GLU A 296 19.40 -6.76 16.95
N ASP A 297 19.93 -7.88 17.44
CA ASP A 297 21.24 -7.96 18.13
C ASP A 297 22.44 -7.75 17.17
N LYS A 298 22.18 -7.79 15.85
CA LYS A 298 23.18 -7.54 14.80
C LYS A 298 23.16 -6.12 14.26
N TRP A 299 22.18 -5.30 14.65
CA TRP A 299 22.07 -3.93 14.17
C TRP A 299 23.23 -3.09 14.69
N SER A 300 23.98 -2.45 13.78
CA SER A 300 25.03 -1.53 14.21
C SER A 300 24.43 -0.22 14.74
N ALA A 301 25.05 0.36 15.76
CA ALA A 301 24.61 1.65 16.28
C ALA A 301 24.63 2.76 15.22
N GLU A 302 25.60 2.72 14.28
CA GLU A 302 25.76 3.68 13.19
C GLU A 302 24.56 3.60 12.20
N ASP A 303 24.14 2.40 11.84
CA ASP A 303 23.00 2.18 10.94
C ASP A 303 21.68 2.61 11.60
N VAL A 304 21.49 2.26 12.87
CA VAL A 304 20.32 2.67 13.65
C VAL A 304 20.25 4.19 13.79
N ASP A 305 21.38 4.85 14.10
CA ASP A 305 21.45 6.32 14.21
C ASP A 305 21.15 7.00 12.85
N ALA A 306 21.67 6.46 11.75
CA ALA A 306 21.41 6.98 10.40
C ALA A 306 19.95 6.86 9.99
N LEU A 307 19.32 5.71 10.29
CA LEU A 307 17.89 5.49 10.06
C LEU A 307 17.05 6.42 10.93
N GLN A 308 17.33 6.48 12.25
CA GLN A 308 16.60 7.30 13.20
C GLN A 308 16.66 8.79 12.83
N LYS A 309 17.84 9.27 12.43
CA LYS A 309 18.03 10.65 11.97
C LYS A 309 17.17 10.93 10.75
N GLY A 310 17.21 10.06 9.72
CA GLY A 310 16.41 10.24 8.52
C GLY A 310 14.90 10.19 8.79
N MET A 311 14.46 9.33 9.70
CA MET A 311 13.06 9.28 10.14
C MET A 311 12.65 10.58 10.85
N ARG A 312 13.45 11.09 11.77
CA ARG A 312 13.18 12.39 12.44
C ARG A 312 13.08 13.51 11.45
N GLU A 313 14.01 13.62 10.49
CA GLU A 313 13.97 14.64 9.43
C GLU A 313 12.66 14.57 8.63
N ALA A 314 12.18 13.36 8.30
CA ALA A 314 10.91 13.17 7.60
C ALA A 314 9.71 13.60 8.48
N PHE A 315 9.69 13.24 9.76
CA PHE A 315 8.59 13.61 10.65
C PHE A 315 8.61 15.11 11.03
N ASP A 316 9.78 15.74 11.06
CA ASP A 316 9.88 17.19 11.21
C ASP A 316 9.27 17.92 9.99
N GLN A 317 9.49 17.40 8.76
CA GLN A 317 8.81 17.91 7.55
C GLN A 317 7.30 17.75 7.64
N LEU A 318 6.80 16.59 8.12
CA LEU A 318 5.37 16.40 8.38
C LEU A 318 4.80 17.47 9.31
N ALA A 319 5.52 17.78 10.40
CA ALA A 319 5.10 18.79 11.35
C ALA A 319 5.03 20.18 10.71
N HIS A 320 5.96 20.55 9.81
CA HIS A 320 5.93 21.79 9.05
C HIS A 320 4.72 21.86 8.10
N GLY A 321 4.44 20.77 7.38
CA GLY A 321 3.29 20.69 6.46
C GLY A 321 1.92 20.73 7.18
N GLN A 322 1.88 20.37 8.47
CA GLN A 322 0.67 20.47 9.28
C GLN A 322 0.27 21.92 9.63
N GLY A 323 1.19 22.91 9.48
CA GLY A 323 1.03 24.36 9.63
C GLY A 323 -0.13 24.88 10.48
N ASP A 324 -0.03 26.06 11.01
CA ASP A 324 -1.07 26.71 11.81
C ASP A 324 -2.45 26.75 11.15
#